data_43d0538eea04dc861d39e9a26186302c
#
_entry.id   43d0538eea04dc861d39e9a26186302c
#
_cell.length_a   1.000
_cell.length_b   1.000
_cell.length_c   1.000
_cell.angle_alpha   90.00
_cell.angle_beta   90.00
_cell.angle_gamma   90.00
#
_symmetry.space_group_name_H-M   'P 1'
#
loop_
_entity.id
_entity.type
_entity.pdbx_description
1 polymer ?
#
loop_
_entity_poly.entity_id
_entity_poly.type
_entity_poly.pdbx_seq_one_letter_code
_entity_poly.pdbx_strand_id
1 'polypeptide(L)'
;MPYKYVRIAGNRRQVGVALGKLARPLMAAYLEQNGTWEALRPWRGHSYLDQLGQFARDALPAIWEELEGLAEGLRMPLADVLLWNCRGDLLHSSTGDGCTSVALKAADGIRWIGHNEDGDPYLYGRCHLVDVALEDAPGYLSFYYPGSLPGHTFAANRAGLV
;
A
#
# COMPACT_ATOMS: atom_id res chain seq x y z
N MET A 1 12.26 8.77 -16.21
CA MET A 1 11.22 8.86 -15.17
C MET A 1 11.77 8.20 -13.92
N PRO A 2 11.61 8.76 -12.75
CA PRO A 2 12.12 8.18 -11.51
C PRO A 2 11.37 6.90 -11.08
N TYR A 3 10.15 6.68 -11.59
CA TYR A 3 9.28 5.56 -11.20
C TYR A 3 9.22 4.49 -12.29
N LYS A 4 9.27 3.22 -11.88
CA LYS A 4 9.08 2.10 -12.80
C LYS A 4 7.59 1.82 -12.97
N TYR A 5 7.17 1.51 -14.19
CA TYR A 5 5.87 0.94 -14.47
C TYR A 5 6.00 -0.58 -14.47
N VAL A 6 5.19 -1.25 -13.65
CA VAL A 6 5.24 -2.70 -13.45
C VAL A 6 3.86 -3.30 -13.64
N ARG A 7 3.75 -4.31 -14.48
CA ARG A 7 2.52 -5.10 -14.66
C ARG A 7 2.57 -6.34 -13.79
N ILE A 8 1.47 -6.60 -13.07
CA ILE A 8 1.29 -7.74 -12.18
C ILE A 8 -0.08 -8.36 -12.53
N ALA A 9 -0.12 -9.71 -12.60
CA ALA A 9 -1.38 -10.42 -12.86
C ALA A 9 -1.45 -11.68 -12.00
N GLY A 10 -2.67 -12.07 -11.62
CA GLY A 10 -2.94 -13.30 -10.89
C GLY A 10 -4.07 -13.17 -9.88
N ASN A 11 -4.21 -14.20 -9.04
CA ASN A 11 -5.10 -14.12 -7.87
C ASN A 11 -4.52 -13.20 -6.79
N ARG A 12 -5.31 -12.93 -5.75
CA ARG A 12 -4.94 -11.98 -4.69
C ARG A 12 -3.59 -12.29 -4.06
N ARG A 13 -3.36 -13.54 -3.67
CA ARG A 13 -2.09 -13.96 -3.06
C ARG A 13 -0.90 -13.78 -4.02
N GLN A 14 -1.06 -14.16 -5.29
CA GLN A 14 -0.01 -14.00 -6.30
C GLN A 14 0.35 -12.53 -6.54
N VAL A 15 -0.63 -11.65 -6.55
CA VAL A 15 -0.43 -10.19 -6.64
C VAL A 15 0.35 -9.71 -5.43
N GLY A 16 -0.06 -10.08 -4.22
CA GLY A 16 0.67 -9.75 -3.00
C GLY A 16 2.13 -10.22 -3.03
N VAL A 17 2.37 -11.48 -3.45
CA VAL A 17 3.73 -12.02 -3.58
C VAL A 17 4.57 -11.21 -4.57
N ALA A 18 4.02 -10.82 -5.69
CA ALA A 18 4.72 -10.02 -6.69
C ALA A 18 5.06 -8.61 -6.16
N LEU A 19 4.13 -7.96 -5.48
CA LEU A 19 4.33 -6.67 -4.81
C LEU A 19 5.43 -6.78 -3.74
N GLY A 20 5.38 -7.81 -2.91
CA GLY A 20 6.39 -8.06 -1.89
C GLY A 20 7.78 -8.31 -2.47
N LYS A 21 7.90 -9.10 -3.55
CA LYS A 21 9.18 -9.31 -4.25
C LYS A 21 9.73 -8.01 -4.82
N LEU A 22 8.86 -7.14 -5.34
CA LEU A 22 9.23 -5.83 -5.88
C LEU A 22 9.77 -4.90 -4.78
N ALA A 23 9.15 -4.90 -3.60
CA ALA A 23 9.52 -4.06 -2.46
C ALA A 23 10.71 -4.59 -1.65
N ARG A 24 10.91 -5.91 -1.62
CA ARG A 24 11.89 -6.57 -0.73
C ARG A 24 13.31 -5.98 -0.76
N PRO A 25 13.91 -5.65 -1.91
CA PRO A 25 15.28 -5.12 -1.94
C PRO A 25 15.44 -3.81 -1.18
N LEU A 26 14.35 -3.09 -0.97
CA LEU A 26 14.34 -1.79 -0.34
C LEU A 26 13.93 -1.84 1.14
N MET A 27 12.99 -2.75 1.49
CA MET A 27 12.29 -2.70 2.77
C MET A 27 13.19 -2.87 3.99
N ALA A 28 14.20 -3.76 3.95
CA ALA A 28 15.09 -3.97 5.09
C ALA A 28 15.79 -2.67 5.50
N ALA A 29 16.47 -2.03 4.53
CA ALA A 29 17.17 -0.77 4.79
C ALA A 29 16.22 0.38 5.12
N TYR A 30 15.02 0.39 4.52
CA TYR A 30 14.03 1.41 4.80
C TYR A 30 13.53 1.34 6.24
N LEU A 31 13.17 0.16 6.72
CA LEU A 31 12.69 -0.02 8.10
C LEU A 31 13.77 0.29 9.15
N GLU A 32 15.05 -0.04 8.85
CA GLU A 32 16.16 0.29 9.73
C GLU A 32 16.39 1.80 9.89
N GLN A 33 16.10 2.58 8.85
CA GLN A 33 16.31 4.03 8.82
C GLN A 33 15.06 4.84 9.17
N ASN A 34 13.92 4.18 9.32
CA ASN A 34 12.63 4.84 9.49
C ASN A 34 12.22 4.88 10.96
N GLY A 35 12.16 6.09 11.53
CA GLY A 35 11.72 6.30 12.91
C GLY A 35 10.29 5.83 13.19
N THR A 36 9.44 5.78 12.18
CA THR A 36 8.08 5.21 12.28
C THR A 36 8.13 3.74 12.67
N TRP A 37 9.08 2.98 12.11
CA TRP A 37 9.24 1.57 12.46
C TRP A 37 9.63 1.37 13.93
N GLU A 38 10.54 2.18 14.43
CA GLU A 38 10.90 2.16 15.86
C GLU A 38 9.68 2.47 16.75
N ALA A 39 8.86 3.44 16.37
CA ALA A 39 7.64 3.80 17.10
C ALA A 39 6.57 2.70 17.05
N LEU A 40 6.57 1.87 16.00
CA LEU A 40 5.64 0.75 15.85
C LEU A 40 6.03 -0.49 16.66
N ARG A 41 7.32 -0.70 16.93
CA ARG A 41 7.81 -1.93 17.60
C ARG A 41 7.08 -2.30 18.89
N PRO A 42 6.70 -1.35 19.78
CA PRO A 42 5.92 -1.65 20.98
C PRO A 42 4.53 -2.25 20.73
N TRP A 43 4.00 -2.07 19.52
CA TRP A 43 2.69 -2.62 19.16
C TRP A 43 2.73 -4.09 18.74
N ARG A 44 3.91 -4.70 18.61
CA ARG A 44 4.03 -6.14 18.34
C ARG A 44 3.39 -6.95 19.47
N GLY A 45 2.44 -7.83 19.13
CA GLY A 45 1.71 -8.63 20.11
C GLY A 45 0.70 -7.84 20.95
N HIS A 46 0.42 -6.59 20.62
CA HIS A 46 -0.61 -5.82 21.27
C HIS A 46 -2.01 -6.26 20.81
N SER A 47 -2.94 -6.45 21.74
CA SER A 47 -4.30 -6.95 21.45
C SER A 47 -5.08 -6.11 20.45
N TYR A 48 -4.80 -4.82 20.36
CA TYR A 48 -5.43 -3.94 19.37
C TYR A 48 -5.00 -4.28 17.94
N LEU A 49 -3.71 -4.58 17.72
CA LEU A 49 -3.23 -5.04 16.41
C LEU A 49 -3.86 -6.38 16.02
N ASP A 50 -4.01 -7.29 16.99
CA ASP A 50 -4.68 -8.58 16.78
C ASP A 50 -6.14 -8.40 16.38
N GLN A 51 -6.84 -7.46 17.02
CA GLN A 51 -8.23 -7.10 16.68
C GLN A 51 -8.34 -6.51 15.27
N LEU A 52 -7.44 -5.59 14.88
CA LEU A 52 -7.39 -5.05 13.52
C LEU A 52 -7.16 -6.17 12.49
N GLY A 53 -6.24 -7.08 12.77
CA GLY A 53 -5.96 -8.24 11.92
C GLY A 53 -7.15 -9.19 11.79
N GLN A 54 -7.84 -9.47 12.89
CA GLN A 54 -9.04 -10.30 12.88
C GLN A 54 -10.18 -9.63 12.08
N PHE A 55 -10.42 -8.34 12.32
CA PHE A 55 -11.41 -7.58 11.57
C PHE A 55 -11.11 -7.56 10.06
N ALA A 56 -9.86 -7.32 9.69
CA ALA A 56 -9.45 -7.31 8.29
C ALA A 56 -9.65 -8.68 7.63
N ARG A 57 -9.33 -9.76 8.33
CA ARG A 57 -9.54 -11.13 7.84
C ARG A 57 -11.01 -11.46 7.61
N ASP A 58 -11.86 -11.05 8.55
CA ASP A 58 -13.30 -11.39 8.53
C ASP A 58 -14.07 -10.51 7.54
N ALA A 59 -13.79 -9.21 7.51
CA ALA A 59 -14.50 -8.24 6.69
C ALA A 59 -13.95 -8.11 5.26
N LEU A 60 -12.66 -8.36 5.06
CA LEU A 60 -11.93 -8.12 3.81
C LEU A 60 -11.04 -9.32 3.42
N PRO A 61 -11.58 -10.55 3.32
CA PRO A 61 -10.78 -11.76 3.12
C PRO A 61 -9.89 -11.70 1.87
N ALA A 62 -10.38 -11.12 0.77
CA ALA A 62 -9.60 -10.97 -0.44
C ALA A 62 -8.38 -10.04 -0.27
N ILE A 63 -8.53 -8.97 0.50
CA ILE A 63 -7.42 -8.06 0.83
C ILE A 63 -6.46 -8.74 1.83
N TRP A 64 -6.98 -9.56 2.73
CA TRP A 64 -6.16 -10.35 3.64
C TRP A 64 -5.25 -11.33 2.89
N GLU A 65 -5.76 -12.03 1.88
CA GLU A 65 -4.96 -12.91 1.01
C GLU A 65 -3.83 -12.13 0.30
N GLU A 66 -4.11 -10.91 -0.14
CA GLU A 66 -3.11 -10.04 -0.76
C GLU A 66 -2.03 -9.62 0.26
N LEU A 67 -2.43 -9.34 1.52
CA LEU A 67 -1.50 -9.03 2.62
C LEU A 67 -0.61 -10.23 2.97
N GLU A 68 -1.18 -11.44 3.03
CA GLU A 68 -0.41 -12.68 3.24
C GLU A 68 0.61 -12.89 2.12
N GLY A 69 0.19 -12.67 0.87
CA GLY A 69 1.08 -12.70 -0.29
C GLY A 69 2.19 -11.66 -0.20
N LEU A 70 1.86 -10.44 0.22
CA LEU A 70 2.83 -9.36 0.42
C LEU A 70 3.89 -9.78 1.44
N ALA A 71 3.50 -10.37 2.57
CA ALA A 71 4.40 -10.87 3.60
C ALA A 71 5.34 -11.97 3.08
N GLU A 72 4.79 -12.91 2.30
CA GLU A 72 5.57 -13.96 1.64
C GLU A 72 6.61 -13.37 0.68
N GLY A 73 6.18 -12.45 -0.19
CA GLY A 73 7.06 -11.80 -1.16
C GLY A 73 8.16 -10.96 -0.53
N LEU A 74 7.86 -10.26 0.56
CA LEU A 74 8.81 -9.51 1.38
C LEU A 74 9.76 -10.42 2.16
N ARG A 75 9.38 -11.66 2.43
CA ARG A 75 10.03 -12.58 3.39
C ARG A 75 10.05 -12.01 4.81
N MET A 76 8.95 -11.39 5.19
CA MET A 76 8.75 -10.81 6.52
C MET A 76 7.62 -11.54 7.26
N PRO A 77 7.64 -11.58 8.61
CA PRO A 77 6.51 -12.07 9.38
C PRO A 77 5.23 -11.31 9.03
N LEU A 78 4.11 -12.02 8.86
CA LEU A 78 2.82 -11.39 8.55
C LEU A 78 2.42 -10.33 9.58
N ALA A 79 2.71 -10.57 10.86
CA ALA A 79 2.45 -9.62 11.93
C ALA A 79 3.20 -8.29 11.73
N ASP A 80 4.43 -8.33 11.24
CA ASP A 80 5.22 -7.12 10.95
C ASP A 80 4.68 -6.37 9.72
N VAL A 81 4.22 -7.10 8.70
CA VAL A 81 3.60 -6.50 7.52
C VAL A 81 2.25 -5.89 7.86
N LEU A 82 1.44 -6.55 8.69
CA LEU A 82 0.20 -5.99 9.22
C LEU A 82 0.49 -4.72 10.03
N LEU A 83 1.44 -4.79 10.95
CA LEU A 83 1.89 -3.67 11.78
C LEU A 83 2.25 -2.44 10.93
N TRP A 84 3.03 -2.66 9.86
CA TRP A 84 3.40 -1.59 8.92
C TRP A 84 2.20 -1.02 8.16
N ASN A 85 1.28 -1.87 7.74
CA ASN A 85 0.09 -1.43 7.00
C ASN A 85 -0.95 -0.73 7.89
N CYS A 86 -0.96 -1.01 9.21
CA CYS A 86 -1.81 -0.33 10.20
C CYS A 86 -1.14 0.88 10.88
N ARG A 87 0.02 1.34 10.40
CA ARG A 87 0.80 2.40 11.07
C ARG A 87 0.02 3.69 11.32
N GLY A 88 -0.87 4.06 10.42
CA GLY A 88 -1.73 5.24 10.57
C GLY A 88 -2.66 5.13 11.77
N ASP A 89 -3.30 3.96 11.94
CA ASP A 89 -4.22 3.69 13.05
C ASP A 89 -3.49 3.62 14.40
N LEU A 90 -2.28 3.06 14.40
CA LEU A 90 -1.52 2.79 15.62
C LEU A 90 -0.81 4.03 16.17
N LEU A 91 -0.30 4.87 15.31
CA LEU A 91 0.50 6.02 15.73
C LEU A 91 -0.32 7.31 15.87
N HIS A 92 -1.59 7.31 15.47
CA HIS A 92 -2.46 8.51 15.51
C HIS A 92 -1.72 9.72 14.95
N SER A 93 -0.98 9.52 13.82
CA SER A 93 -0.07 10.53 13.31
C SER A 93 -0.85 11.77 12.84
N SER A 94 -1.07 12.66 13.78
CA SER A 94 -1.55 14.04 13.57
C SER A 94 -0.45 14.96 13.03
N THR A 95 0.70 14.41 12.67
CA THR A 95 1.77 15.17 12.04
C THR A 95 1.35 15.42 10.61
N GLY A 96 1.02 16.65 10.33
CA GLY A 96 0.70 17.32 9.10
C GLY A 96 1.18 16.81 7.73
N ASP A 97 1.23 15.51 7.52
CA ASP A 97 1.39 14.90 6.21
C ASP A 97 0.08 15.15 5.45
N GLY A 98 0.06 16.23 4.71
CA GLY A 98 -1.11 16.69 3.99
C GLY A 98 -1.02 16.38 2.51
N CYS A 99 -1.76 15.35 2.06
CA CYS A 99 -2.00 15.16 0.64
C CYS A 99 -3.08 16.11 0.14
N THR A 100 -2.97 16.54 -1.11
CA THR A 100 -3.98 17.39 -1.75
C THR A 100 -4.56 16.67 -2.96
N SER A 101 -5.88 16.49 -2.98
CA SER A 101 -6.58 15.95 -4.15
C SER A 101 -7.46 17.01 -4.78
N VAL A 102 -7.45 17.09 -6.10
CA VAL A 102 -8.29 17.98 -6.89
C VAL A 102 -9.08 17.15 -7.89
N ALA A 103 -10.40 17.30 -7.87
CA ALA A 103 -11.28 16.74 -8.89
C ALA A 103 -11.99 17.86 -9.61
N LEU A 104 -11.95 17.85 -10.94
CA LEU A 104 -12.60 18.87 -11.77
C LEU A 104 -13.23 18.25 -13.03
N LYS A 105 -14.24 18.92 -13.54
CA LYS A 105 -14.83 18.62 -14.83
C LYS A 105 -14.50 19.79 -15.77
N ALA A 106 -13.78 19.51 -16.84
CA ALA A 106 -13.46 20.49 -17.87
C ALA A 106 -14.68 20.85 -18.72
N ALA A 107 -14.61 21.95 -19.46
CA ALA A 107 -15.71 22.43 -20.30
C ALA A 107 -16.10 21.44 -21.42
N ASP A 108 -15.14 20.61 -21.88
CA ASP A 108 -15.35 19.52 -22.84
C ASP A 108 -16.01 18.28 -22.24
N GLY A 109 -16.32 18.29 -20.93
CA GLY A 109 -16.92 17.19 -20.19
C GLY A 109 -15.93 16.17 -19.64
N ILE A 110 -14.62 16.30 -19.92
CA ILE A 110 -13.57 15.43 -19.39
C ILE A 110 -13.44 15.66 -17.89
N ARG A 111 -13.31 14.57 -17.14
CA ARG A 111 -13.05 14.62 -15.69
C ARG A 111 -11.57 14.40 -15.44
N TRP A 112 -11.01 15.25 -14.60
CA TRP A 112 -9.62 15.19 -14.17
C TRP A 112 -9.55 14.99 -12.67
N ILE A 113 -8.65 14.12 -12.24
CA ILE A 113 -8.26 13.99 -10.84
C ILE A 113 -6.76 14.17 -10.77
N GLY A 114 -6.34 15.08 -9.93
CA GLY A 114 -4.94 15.31 -9.59
C GLY A 114 -4.71 15.02 -8.11
N HIS A 115 -3.58 14.45 -7.78
CA HIS A 115 -3.19 14.16 -6.41
C HIS A 115 -1.74 14.58 -6.19
N ASN A 116 -1.50 15.33 -5.11
CA ASN A 116 -0.17 15.59 -4.57
C ASN A 116 0.02 14.76 -3.32
N GLU A 117 1.09 13.99 -3.29
CA GLU A 117 1.45 13.12 -2.18
C GLU A 117 2.68 13.66 -1.47
N ASP A 118 2.53 14.02 -0.19
CA ASP A 118 3.61 14.46 0.68
C ASP A 118 4.15 13.25 1.46
N GLY A 119 4.91 12.41 0.77
CA GLY A 119 5.44 11.18 1.31
C GLY A 119 6.83 11.31 1.94
N ASP A 120 7.30 10.23 2.59
CA ASP A 120 8.63 10.13 3.16
C ASP A 120 9.71 10.39 2.09
N PRO A 121 10.62 11.36 2.28
CA PRO A 121 11.69 11.67 1.33
C PRO A 121 12.57 10.48 0.95
N TYR A 122 12.72 9.48 1.82
CA TYR A 122 13.44 8.24 1.53
C TYR A 122 12.83 7.49 0.35
N LEU A 123 11.53 7.60 0.14
CA LEU A 123 10.81 6.91 -0.94
C LEU A 123 10.90 7.60 -2.29
N TYR A 124 11.52 8.79 -2.36
CA TYR A 124 11.71 9.49 -3.64
C TYR A 124 12.46 8.62 -4.65
N GLY A 125 11.84 8.41 -5.81
CA GLY A 125 12.39 7.57 -6.88
C GLY A 125 12.35 6.06 -6.61
N ARG A 126 11.77 5.61 -5.48
CA ARG A 126 11.71 4.20 -5.06
C ARG A 126 10.30 3.60 -5.10
N CYS A 127 9.29 4.44 -5.27
CA CYS A 127 7.92 4.00 -5.54
C CYS A 127 7.76 3.49 -6.97
N HIS A 128 6.66 2.82 -7.24
CA HIS A 128 6.36 2.26 -8.55
C HIS A 128 4.93 2.62 -8.98
N LEU A 129 4.70 2.65 -10.28
CA LEU A 129 3.35 2.63 -10.83
C LEU A 129 3.04 1.17 -11.17
N VAL A 130 2.06 0.58 -10.49
CA VAL A 130 1.68 -0.82 -10.67
C VAL A 130 0.34 -0.93 -11.40
N ASP A 131 0.32 -1.69 -12.48
CA ASP A 131 -0.89 -2.06 -13.24
C ASP A 131 -1.22 -3.51 -12.89
N VAL A 132 -2.28 -3.69 -12.09
CA VAL A 132 -2.67 -4.98 -11.54
C VAL A 132 -3.89 -5.52 -12.28
N ALA A 133 -3.76 -6.74 -12.81
CA ALA A 133 -4.85 -7.51 -13.37
C ALA A 133 -5.23 -8.64 -12.40
N LEU A 134 -6.40 -8.52 -11.76
CA LEU A 134 -6.94 -9.51 -10.85
C LEU A 134 -7.83 -10.51 -11.60
N GLU A 135 -7.87 -11.75 -11.13
CA GLU A 135 -8.73 -12.81 -11.70
C GLU A 135 -10.19 -12.67 -11.24
N ASP A 136 -10.43 -12.09 -10.06
CA ASP A 136 -11.71 -12.06 -9.35
C ASP A 136 -12.35 -10.66 -9.27
N ALA A 137 -11.66 -9.62 -9.75
CA ALA A 137 -12.12 -8.24 -9.62
C ALA A 137 -11.60 -7.36 -10.76
N PRO A 138 -12.17 -6.16 -10.95
CA PRO A 138 -11.60 -5.17 -11.85
C PRO A 138 -10.15 -4.87 -11.49
N GLY A 139 -9.25 -5.00 -12.46
CA GLY A 139 -7.86 -4.60 -12.28
C GLY A 139 -7.74 -3.09 -12.02
N TYR A 140 -6.59 -2.67 -11.52
CA TYR A 140 -6.35 -1.28 -11.14
C TYR A 140 -4.94 -0.82 -11.48
N LEU A 141 -4.80 0.49 -11.64
CA LEU A 141 -3.53 1.19 -11.67
C LEU A 141 -3.36 1.92 -10.34
N SER A 142 -2.23 1.76 -9.68
CA SER A 142 -1.95 2.44 -8.41
C SER A 142 -0.53 2.93 -8.31
N PHE A 143 -0.34 4.02 -7.59
CA PHE A 143 0.95 4.41 -7.09
C PHE A 143 1.30 3.52 -5.88
N TYR A 144 2.41 2.82 -5.97
CA TYR A 144 2.77 1.78 -5.02
C TYR A 144 3.94 2.21 -4.13
N TYR A 145 3.65 2.33 -2.85
CA TYR A 145 4.64 2.48 -1.80
C TYR A 145 5.18 1.10 -1.40
N PRO A 146 6.50 0.86 -1.46
CA PRO A 146 7.07 -0.41 -1.08
C PRO A 146 6.64 -0.87 0.32
N GLY A 147 6.17 -2.11 0.43
CA GLY A 147 5.75 -2.72 1.70
C GLY A 147 4.33 -2.39 2.17
N SER A 148 3.62 -1.50 1.51
CA SER A 148 2.20 -1.24 1.76
C SER A 148 1.33 -1.93 0.71
N LEU A 149 0.08 -2.25 1.05
CA LEU A 149 -0.89 -2.63 0.03
C LEU A 149 -1.20 -1.42 -0.87
N PRO A 150 -1.40 -1.61 -2.19
CA PRO A 150 -1.78 -0.53 -3.09
C PRO A 150 -3.13 0.11 -2.73
N GLY A 151 -3.31 1.38 -3.09
CA GLY A 151 -4.55 2.12 -2.84
C GLY A 151 -4.52 3.01 -1.61
N HIS A 152 -3.41 3.07 -0.90
CA HIS A 152 -3.27 3.94 0.25
C HIS A 152 -3.00 5.42 -0.14
N THR A 153 -2.56 5.69 -1.35
CA THR A 153 -2.40 7.03 -1.91
C THR A 153 -3.46 7.27 -2.99
N PHE A 154 -3.13 6.99 -4.23
CA PHE A 154 -4.10 7.05 -5.30
C PHE A 154 -4.12 5.78 -6.15
N ALA A 155 -5.29 5.43 -6.60
CA ALA A 155 -5.51 4.32 -7.51
C ALA A 155 -6.71 4.59 -8.40
N ALA A 156 -6.72 3.97 -9.58
CA ALA A 156 -7.87 3.97 -10.47
C ALA A 156 -8.14 2.53 -10.93
N ASN A 157 -9.37 2.07 -10.81
CA ASN A 157 -9.73 0.75 -11.30
C ASN A 157 -10.36 0.79 -12.69
N ARG A 158 -10.44 -0.38 -13.34
CA ARG A 158 -11.00 -0.50 -14.69
C ARG A 158 -12.54 -0.33 -14.75
N ALA A 159 -13.20 -0.24 -13.59
CA ALA A 159 -14.62 0.10 -13.46
C ALA A 159 -14.87 1.61 -13.34
N GLY A 160 -13.81 2.43 -13.33
CA GLY A 160 -13.92 3.90 -13.29
C GLY A 160 -13.98 4.51 -11.88
N LEU A 161 -13.70 3.73 -10.83
CA LEU A 161 -13.51 4.25 -9.48
C LEU A 161 -12.06 4.76 -9.36
N VAL A 162 -11.92 5.96 -8.78
CA VAL A 162 -10.64 6.62 -8.48
C VAL A 162 -10.64 7.03 -7.01
#